data_418314893b09e44700b274dfd5db41d2
#
_entry.id   418314893b09e44700b274dfd5db41d2
#
_cell.length_a   1.000
_cell.length_b   1.000
_cell.length_c   1.000
_cell.angle_alpha   90.00
_cell.angle_beta   90.00
_cell.angle_gamma   90.00
#
_symmetry.space_group_name_H-M   'P 1'
#
loop_
_entity.id
_entity.type
_entity.pdbx_description
1 polymer ?
#
loop_
_entity_poly.entity_id
_entity_poly.type
_entity_poly.pdbx_seq_one_letter_code
_entity_poly.pdbx_strand_id
1 'polypeptide(L)'
;MKVYLLILSFLFVTLNIFSQSKIEDDIEFSLVNAKKGVYWALSNLQGKKVKFEKSLIAEDNLIAKIKVSKEINGIRIESTGYYQTDELTIILYRSRDSLLKDGYIKKGDLETYSEEE
;
A
#
# COMPACT_ATOMS: atom_id res chain seq x y z
N MET A 1 48.98 -12.94 13.34
CA MET A 1 48.18 -13.26 12.15
C MET A 1 46.76 -13.71 12.47
N LYS A 2 46.56 -14.59 13.40
CA LYS A 2 45.20 -15.10 13.75
C LYS A 2 44.27 -14.00 14.25
N VAL A 3 44.80 -13.01 14.97
CA VAL A 3 43.98 -11.90 15.52
C VAL A 3 43.46 -11.00 14.43
N TYR A 4 44.25 -10.74 13.38
CA TYR A 4 43.79 -9.90 12.27
C TYR A 4 42.72 -10.55 11.44
N LEU A 5 42.76 -11.87 11.25
CA LEU A 5 41.71 -12.61 10.55
C LEU A 5 40.38 -12.57 11.28
N LEU A 6 40.41 -12.66 12.61
CA LEU A 6 39.21 -12.57 13.45
C LEU A 6 38.57 -11.19 13.37
N ILE A 7 39.37 -10.12 13.40
CA ILE A 7 38.89 -8.74 13.29
C ILE A 7 38.25 -8.49 11.94
N LEU A 8 38.87 -8.98 10.86
CA LEU A 8 38.35 -8.84 9.50
C LEU A 8 37.02 -9.58 9.34
N SER A 9 36.90 -10.77 9.89
CA SER A 9 35.66 -11.57 9.86
C SER A 9 34.55 -10.86 10.61
N PHE A 10 34.84 -10.27 11.75
CA PHE A 10 33.85 -9.53 12.54
C PHE A 10 33.34 -8.30 11.81
N LEU A 11 34.22 -7.56 11.14
CA LEU A 11 33.87 -6.40 10.31
C LEU A 11 32.94 -6.81 9.17
N PHE A 12 33.17 -7.94 8.54
CA PHE A 12 32.37 -8.43 7.42
C PHE A 12 30.95 -8.77 7.86
N VAL A 13 30.79 -9.40 9.02
CA VAL A 13 29.48 -9.73 9.60
C VAL A 13 28.71 -8.45 9.94
N THR A 14 29.38 -7.45 10.49
CA THR A 14 28.75 -6.18 10.85
C THR A 14 28.19 -5.46 9.62
N LEU A 15 28.91 -5.45 8.51
CA LEU A 15 28.46 -4.83 7.26
C LEU A 15 27.22 -5.53 6.70
N ASN A 16 27.15 -6.85 6.78
CA ASN A 16 26.00 -7.61 6.30
C ASN A 16 24.75 -7.30 7.10
N ILE A 17 24.85 -7.22 8.41
CA ILE A 17 23.74 -6.87 9.30
C ILE A 17 23.21 -5.47 8.96
N PHE A 18 24.09 -4.51 8.71
CA PHE A 18 23.73 -3.14 8.39
C PHE A 18 22.96 -3.06 7.07
N SER A 19 23.40 -3.81 6.05
CA SER A 19 22.74 -3.86 4.73
C SER A 19 21.32 -4.45 4.82
N GLN A 20 21.15 -5.54 5.56
CA GLN A 20 19.84 -6.17 5.77
C GLN A 20 18.87 -5.25 6.49
N SER A 21 19.33 -4.55 7.52
CA SER A 21 18.50 -3.60 8.27
C SER A 21 17.96 -2.48 7.37
N LYS A 22 18.81 -1.94 6.47
CA LYS A 22 18.38 -0.88 5.55
C LYS A 22 17.33 -1.38 4.58
N ILE A 23 17.48 -2.59 4.04
CA ILE A 23 16.50 -3.18 3.11
C ILE A 23 15.16 -3.37 3.81
N GLU A 24 15.17 -3.88 5.04
CA GLU A 24 13.95 -4.06 5.82
C GLU A 24 13.24 -2.74 6.10
N ASP A 25 14.00 -1.69 6.45
CA ASP A 25 13.45 -0.36 6.68
C ASP A 25 12.80 0.21 5.42
N ASP A 26 13.44 0.07 4.27
CA ASP A 26 12.92 0.58 3.00
C ASP A 26 11.61 -0.13 2.60
N ILE A 27 11.55 -1.45 2.81
CA ILE A 27 10.33 -2.22 2.56
C ILE A 27 9.23 -1.79 3.52
N GLU A 28 9.55 -1.57 4.79
CA GLU A 28 8.61 -1.10 5.79
C GLU A 28 8.03 0.26 5.43
N PHE A 29 8.84 1.20 4.96
CA PHE A 29 8.36 2.51 4.51
C PHE A 29 7.48 2.39 3.27
N SER A 30 7.82 1.50 2.33
CA SER A 30 6.97 1.22 1.18
C SER A 30 5.62 0.67 1.62
N LEU A 31 5.61 -0.21 2.63
CA LEU A 31 4.38 -0.76 3.19
C LEU A 31 3.53 0.33 3.84
N VAL A 32 4.13 1.21 4.62
CA VAL A 32 3.43 2.34 5.24
C VAL A 32 2.78 3.21 4.17
N ASN A 33 3.50 3.50 3.09
CA ASN A 33 2.99 4.31 1.99
C ASN A 33 1.83 3.60 1.26
N ALA A 34 1.93 2.28 1.06
CA ALA A 34 0.85 1.50 0.49
C ALA A 34 -0.40 1.53 1.38
N LYS A 35 -0.22 1.43 2.69
CA LYS A 35 -1.33 1.54 3.65
C LYS A 35 -1.98 2.92 3.59
N LYS A 36 -1.19 3.99 3.47
CA LYS A 36 -1.74 5.34 3.29
C LYS A 36 -2.65 5.40 2.07
N GLY A 37 -2.25 4.73 0.99
CA GLY A 37 -3.07 4.64 -0.21
C GLY A 37 -4.38 3.92 0.04
N VAL A 38 -4.36 2.80 0.77
CA VAL A 38 -5.58 2.06 1.11
C VAL A 38 -6.52 2.93 1.95
N TYR A 39 -6.01 3.60 2.97
CA TYR A 39 -6.83 4.47 3.82
C TYR A 39 -7.40 5.64 3.04
N TRP A 40 -6.60 6.22 2.15
CA TRP A 40 -7.09 7.29 1.28
C TRP A 40 -8.26 6.80 0.42
N ALA A 41 -8.11 5.61 -0.18
CA ALA A 41 -9.15 5.03 -1.03
C ALA A 41 -10.43 4.80 -0.23
N LEU A 42 -10.32 4.18 0.95
CA LEU A 42 -11.49 3.93 1.80
C LEU A 42 -12.18 5.23 2.20
N SER A 43 -11.43 6.28 2.48
CA SER A 43 -11.98 7.56 2.88
C SER A 43 -12.63 8.33 1.72
N ASN A 44 -12.37 7.93 0.48
CA ASN A 44 -12.84 8.65 -0.71
C ASN A 44 -13.76 7.81 -1.59
N LEU A 45 -14.37 6.77 -1.04
CA LEU A 45 -15.30 5.90 -1.78
C LEU A 45 -16.66 6.54 -2.04
N GLN A 46 -17.11 7.42 -1.14
CA GLN A 46 -18.42 8.03 -1.24
C GLN A 46 -18.54 8.86 -2.53
N GLY A 47 -19.60 8.62 -3.28
CA GLY A 47 -19.86 9.32 -4.52
C GLY A 47 -19.01 8.92 -5.69
N LYS A 48 -18.08 7.97 -5.52
CA LYS A 48 -17.25 7.49 -6.62
C LYS A 48 -18.01 6.43 -7.44
N LYS A 49 -17.74 6.42 -8.74
CA LYS A 49 -18.33 5.47 -9.66
C LYS A 49 -17.49 4.20 -9.75
N VAL A 50 -17.74 3.38 -10.77
CA VAL A 50 -17.25 1.99 -10.88
C VAL A 50 -15.78 1.80 -10.60
N LYS A 51 -14.93 2.68 -11.07
CA LYS A 51 -13.49 2.60 -10.82
C LYS A 51 -12.85 3.97 -10.86
N PHE A 52 -11.77 4.12 -10.15
CA PHE A 52 -10.95 5.33 -10.21
C PHE A 52 -9.51 5.02 -9.85
N GLU A 53 -8.64 5.94 -10.25
CA GLU A 53 -7.21 5.86 -9.96
C GLU A 53 -6.77 7.16 -9.31
N LYS A 54 -5.77 7.08 -8.45
CA LYS A 54 -5.22 8.25 -7.78
C LYS A 54 -3.74 8.04 -7.50
N SER A 55 -2.96 9.10 -7.69
CA SER A 55 -1.57 9.15 -7.26
C SER A 55 -1.46 10.07 -6.07
N LEU A 56 -0.87 9.58 -4.98
CA LEU A 56 -0.60 10.39 -3.80
C LEU A 56 0.82 10.91 -3.87
N ILE A 57 0.95 12.23 -3.76
CA ILE A 57 2.23 12.91 -3.85
C ILE A 57 2.44 13.73 -2.59
N ALA A 58 3.63 13.63 -2.00
CA ALA A 58 4.03 14.42 -0.85
C ALA A 58 5.43 14.96 -1.10
N GLU A 59 5.62 16.26 -0.94
CA GLU A 59 6.91 16.94 -1.15
C GLU A 59 7.53 16.61 -2.50
N ASP A 60 6.70 16.66 -3.55
CA ASP A 60 7.06 16.36 -4.94
C ASP A 60 7.47 14.90 -5.19
N ASN A 61 7.29 14.02 -4.22
CA ASN A 61 7.59 12.60 -4.36
C ASN A 61 6.31 11.78 -4.45
N LEU A 62 6.27 10.85 -5.39
CA LEU A 62 5.18 9.89 -5.49
C LEU A 62 5.29 8.89 -4.32
N ILE A 63 4.27 8.85 -3.46
CA ILE A 63 4.27 7.95 -2.31
C ILE A 63 3.39 6.72 -2.54
N ALA A 64 2.30 6.85 -3.30
CA ALA A 64 1.43 5.72 -3.59
C ALA A 64 0.65 5.92 -4.87
N LYS A 65 0.36 4.82 -5.56
CA LYS A 65 -0.61 4.77 -6.68
C LYS A 65 -1.72 3.83 -6.28
N ILE A 66 -2.95 4.27 -6.49
CA ILE A 66 -4.14 3.57 -6.03
C ILE A 66 -5.05 3.31 -7.20
N LYS A 67 -5.55 2.08 -7.29
CA LYS A 67 -6.60 1.69 -8.23
C LYS A 67 -7.73 1.08 -7.44
N VAL A 68 -8.94 1.59 -7.65
CA VAL A 68 -10.15 1.02 -7.06
C VAL A 68 -11.02 0.53 -8.20
N SER A 69 -11.44 -0.72 -8.12
CA SER A 69 -12.32 -1.32 -9.12
C SER A 69 -13.45 -2.05 -8.43
N LYS A 70 -14.57 -2.16 -9.15
CA LYS A 70 -15.74 -2.86 -8.68
C LYS A 70 -15.53 -4.36 -8.78
N GLU A 71 -15.96 -5.07 -7.75
CA GLU A 71 -16.03 -6.52 -7.73
C GLU A 71 -17.46 -6.97 -7.44
N ILE A 72 -17.73 -8.25 -7.58
CA ILE A 72 -19.05 -8.81 -7.23
C ILE A 72 -19.27 -8.57 -5.74
N ASN A 73 -20.31 -7.80 -5.42
CA ASN A 73 -20.69 -7.47 -4.03
C ASN A 73 -19.66 -6.67 -3.26
N GLY A 74 -18.79 -5.92 -3.95
CA GLY A 74 -17.79 -5.15 -3.24
C GLY A 74 -16.83 -4.40 -4.15
N ILE A 75 -15.64 -4.16 -3.62
CA ILE A 75 -14.57 -3.46 -4.32
C ILE A 75 -13.23 -4.16 -4.13
N ARG A 76 -12.33 -3.88 -5.06
CA ARG A 76 -10.93 -4.27 -4.98
C ARG A 76 -10.12 -2.98 -4.96
N ILE A 77 -9.31 -2.83 -3.93
CA ILE A 77 -8.36 -1.71 -3.81
C ILE A 77 -6.97 -2.26 -4.03
N GLU A 78 -6.25 -1.67 -4.99
CA GLU A 78 -4.86 -1.98 -5.24
C GLU A 78 -4.05 -0.73 -4.97
N SER A 79 -3.19 -0.78 -3.96
CA SER A 79 -2.36 0.34 -3.58
C SER A 79 -0.90 -0.05 -3.63
N THR A 80 -0.11 0.66 -4.44
CA THR A 80 1.33 0.47 -4.52
C THR A 80 2.01 1.61 -3.80
N GLY A 81 2.73 1.29 -2.74
CA GLY A 81 3.53 2.25 -2.00
C GLY A 81 4.95 2.28 -2.51
N TYR A 82 5.53 3.47 -2.55
CA TYR A 82 6.88 3.71 -3.06
C TYR A 82 7.74 4.34 -1.97
N TYR A 83 8.96 3.89 -1.88
CA TYR A 83 9.96 4.52 -1.04
C TYR A 83 11.33 4.29 -1.67
N GLN A 84 11.95 5.37 -2.16
CA GLN A 84 13.20 5.32 -2.92
C GLN A 84 13.04 4.41 -4.15
N THR A 85 13.81 3.33 -4.25
CA THR A 85 13.71 2.39 -5.38
C THR A 85 12.81 1.20 -5.07
N ASP A 86 12.27 1.11 -3.86
CA ASP A 86 11.44 -0.01 -3.44
C ASP A 86 9.96 0.30 -3.65
N GLU A 87 9.20 -0.73 -3.96
CA GLU A 87 7.74 -0.62 -4.05
C GLU A 87 7.10 -1.87 -3.46
N LEU A 88 5.88 -1.70 -2.96
CA LEU A 88 5.10 -2.80 -2.38
C LEU A 88 3.63 -2.57 -2.69
N THR A 89 2.95 -3.60 -3.16
CA THR A 89 1.54 -3.49 -3.51
C THR A 89 0.69 -4.27 -2.52
N ILE A 90 -0.35 -3.60 -2.01
CA ILE A 90 -1.38 -4.22 -1.19
C ILE A 90 -2.63 -4.35 -2.05
N ILE A 91 -3.23 -5.54 -2.04
CA ILE A 91 -4.53 -5.77 -2.67
C ILE A 91 -5.52 -6.10 -1.57
N LEU A 92 -6.57 -5.29 -1.47
CA LEU A 92 -7.61 -5.45 -0.47
C LEU A 92 -8.97 -5.61 -1.14
N TYR A 93 -9.70 -6.65 -0.76
CA TYR A 93 -11.09 -6.85 -1.17
C TYR A 93 -12.00 -6.54 0.00
N ARG A 94 -13.00 -5.71 -0.23
CA ARG A 94 -13.98 -5.36 0.80
C ARG A 94 -15.38 -5.54 0.24
N SER A 95 -16.21 -6.23 1.00
CA SER A 95 -17.62 -6.38 0.63
C SER A 95 -18.38 -5.06 0.82
N ARG A 96 -19.43 -4.89 0.05
CA ARG A 96 -20.32 -3.74 0.18
C ARG A 96 -20.89 -3.63 1.61
N ASP A 97 -21.31 -4.76 2.18
CA ASP A 97 -21.87 -4.78 3.53
C ASP A 97 -20.85 -4.33 4.58
N SER A 98 -19.60 -4.77 4.44
CA SER A 98 -18.51 -4.36 5.33
C SER A 98 -18.25 -2.85 5.23
N LEU A 99 -18.25 -2.32 4.02
CA LEU A 99 -18.04 -0.88 3.79
C LEU A 99 -19.17 -0.04 4.37
N LEU A 100 -20.42 -0.51 4.23
CA LEU A 100 -21.59 0.16 4.82
C LEU A 100 -21.50 0.15 6.35
N LYS A 101 -21.18 -1.01 6.93
CA LYS A 101 -21.07 -1.18 8.38
C LYS A 101 -20.01 -0.26 8.98
N ASP A 102 -18.89 -0.12 8.30
CA ASP A 102 -17.77 0.70 8.79
C ASP A 102 -17.92 2.17 8.42
N GLY A 103 -18.95 2.55 7.66
CA GLY A 103 -19.24 3.94 7.35
C GLY A 103 -18.45 4.51 6.19
N TYR A 104 -17.77 3.69 5.41
CA TYR A 104 -16.99 4.17 4.26
C TYR A 104 -17.89 4.54 3.08
N ILE A 105 -19.06 3.94 2.97
CA ILE A 105 -20.02 4.25 1.91
C ILE A 105 -21.39 4.47 2.53
N LYS A 106 -22.27 5.13 1.77
CA LYS A 106 -23.66 5.32 2.13
C LYS A 106 -24.53 4.32 1.39
N LYS A 107 -25.72 4.06 1.94
CA LYS A 107 -26.70 3.22 1.26
C LYS A 107 -26.98 3.78 -0.14
N GLY A 108 -26.82 2.95 -1.15
CA GLY A 108 -27.03 3.33 -2.53
C GLY A 108 -25.75 3.61 -3.32
N ASP A 109 -24.61 3.86 -2.66
CA ASP A 109 -23.38 4.23 -3.36
C ASP A 109 -22.93 3.18 -4.38
N LEU A 110 -22.90 1.91 -4.00
CA LEU A 110 -22.47 0.83 -4.90
C LEU A 110 -23.62 0.18 -5.67
N GLU A 111 -24.86 0.44 -5.29
CA GLU A 111 -26.04 -0.09 -5.99
C GLU A 111 -26.16 0.47 -7.40
N THR A 112 -25.81 1.73 -7.58
CA THR A 112 -25.83 2.39 -8.89
C THR A 112 -24.93 1.69 -9.90
N TYR A 113 -23.88 1.07 -9.43
CA TYR A 113 -22.91 0.38 -10.29
C TYR A 113 -23.40 -0.98 -10.75
N SER A 114 -24.27 -1.62 -10.00
CA SER A 114 -24.82 -2.92 -10.34
C SER A 114 -25.72 -2.86 -11.57
N GLU A 115 -26.35 -1.71 -11.78
CA GLU A 115 -27.26 -1.50 -12.91
C GLU A 115 -26.55 -1.29 -14.25
N GLU A 116 -25.27 -0.94 -14.20
CA GLU A 116 -24.48 -0.70 -15.41
C GLU A 116 -23.90 -2.00 -16.01
N GLU A 117 -23.99 -3.10 -15.31
CA GLU A 117 -23.57 -4.41 -15.78
C GLU A 117 -24.68 -5.11 -16.57
#